data_87fadb2e0060b384357c6cfede3d053d
#
_entry.id   87fadb2e0060b384357c6cfede3d053d
#
_cell.length_a   1.000
_cell.length_b   1.000
_cell.length_c   1.000
_cell.angle_alpha   90.00
_cell.angle_beta   90.00
_cell.angle_gamma   90.00
#
_symmetry.space_group_name_H-M   'P 1'
#
loop_
_entity.id
_entity.type
_entity.pdbx_description
1 polymer ?
#
loop_
_entity_poly.entity_id
_entity_poly.type
_entity_poly.pdbx_seq_one_letter_code
_entity_poly.pdbx_strand_id
1 'polypeptide(L)'
;MNRVRSGDLPWTKIDDLHRMILDGLLEEYGLGGLSEAELDDLNRVWHRLDPWPDSVGGLARLKSSYSVVALSNGNVSLLSNMARHAGLPWDIILSAETAKHYKRDREVYEHAAEMLSEPLERMMMVAAHKGDLEAAREVGFKTAFVRCLLEHGPDRTPDVEREEWMDLYALDFHDLADQIGC
;
A
#
# COMPACT_ATOMS: atom_id res chain seq x y z
N MET A 1 11.11 -9.62 0.04
CA MET A 1 10.00 -10.33 0.72
C MET A 1 10.12 -11.85 0.59
N ASN A 2 10.34 -12.44 -0.61
CA ASN A 2 10.39 -13.92 -0.76
C ASN A 2 11.45 -14.59 0.13
N ARG A 3 12.64 -13.99 0.28
CA ARG A 3 13.69 -14.51 1.18
C ARG A 3 13.31 -14.51 2.67
N VAL A 4 12.41 -13.60 3.06
CA VAL A 4 11.85 -13.59 4.43
C VAL A 4 10.82 -14.71 4.59
N ARG A 5 9.95 -14.90 3.58
CA ARG A 5 8.96 -15.99 3.59
C ARG A 5 9.60 -17.38 3.54
N SER A 6 10.72 -17.53 2.83
CA SER A 6 11.48 -18.80 2.80
C SER A 6 12.30 -19.06 4.06
N GLY A 7 12.47 -18.07 4.93
CA GLY A 7 13.32 -18.18 6.12
C GLY A 7 14.80 -17.86 5.87
N ASP A 8 15.19 -17.48 4.64
CA ASP A 8 16.56 -17.11 4.30
C ASP A 8 16.97 -15.75 4.89
N LEU A 9 15.99 -14.93 5.28
CA LEU A 9 16.16 -13.71 6.04
C LEU A 9 15.18 -13.69 7.20
N PRO A 10 15.58 -13.13 8.36
CA PRO A 10 14.62 -12.81 9.42
C PRO A 10 13.60 -11.79 8.89
N TRP A 11 12.51 -11.57 9.66
CA TRP A 11 11.58 -10.51 9.30
C TRP A 11 12.34 -9.17 9.16
N THR A 12 12.13 -8.49 8.02
CA THR A 12 12.90 -7.30 7.61
C THR A 12 11.90 -6.25 7.11
N LYS A 13 11.96 -5.03 7.62
CA LYS A 13 11.07 -3.95 7.15
C LYS A 13 11.42 -3.52 5.71
N ILE A 14 10.47 -2.86 5.06
CA ILE A 14 10.62 -2.48 3.66
C ILE A 14 11.79 -1.54 3.41
N ASP A 15 12.05 -0.57 4.26
CA ASP A 15 13.20 0.35 4.11
C ASP A 15 14.52 -0.41 4.02
N ASP A 16 14.69 -1.44 4.84
CA ASP A 16 15.90 -2.24 4.85
C ASP A 16 16.00 -3.13 3.60
N LEU A 17 14.85 -3.68 3.12
CA LEU A 17 14.80 -4.40 1.84
C LEU A 17 15.09 -3.49 0.65
N HIS A 18 14.58 -2.27 0.65
CA HIS A 18 14.88 -1.28 -0.39
C HIS A 18 16.38 -0.93 -0.40
N ARG A 19 16.99 -0.73 0.79
CA ARG A 19 18.43 -0.49 0.88
C ARG A 19 19.24 -1.67 0.34
N MET A 20 18.89 -2.90 0.69
CA MET A 20 19.55 -4.09 0.15
C MET A 20 19.44 -4.20 -1.37
N ILE A 21 18.30 -3.80 -1.95
CA ILE A 21 18.11 -3.75 -3.40
C ILE A 21 18.97 -2.64 -4.00
N LEU A 22 18.94 -1.44 -3.43
CA LEU A 22 19.75 -0.30 -3.86
C LEU A 22 21.24 -0.66 -3.90
N ASP A 23 21.75 -1.22 -2.80
CA ASP A 23 23.16 -1.64 -2.71
C ASP A 23 23.55 -2.63 -3.82
N GLY A 24 22.63 -3.52 -4.22
CA GLY A 24 22.84 -4.47 -5.32
C GLY A 24 22.82 -3.83 -6.70
N LEU A 25 22.30 -2.61 -6.85
CA LEU A 25 22.17 -1.91 -8.12
C LEU A 25 23.28 -0.85 -8.34
N LEU A 26 24.10 -0.54 -7.32
CA LEU A 26 25.06 0.57 -7.37
C LEU A 26 26.05 0.47 -8.54
N GLU A 27 26.57 -0.72 -8.80
CA GLU A 27 27.52 -0.94 -9.90
C GLU A 27 26.82 -0.83 -11.26
N GLU A 28 25.65 -1.45 -11.40
CA GLU A 28 24.88 -1.48 -12.67
C GLU A 28 24.50 -0.07 -13.13
N TYR A 29 24.16 0.81 -12.19
CA TYR A 29 23.72 2.18 -12.50
C TYR A 29 24.81 3.24 -12.31
N GLY A 30 26.06 2.84 -12.07
CA GLY A 30 27.19 3.77 -11.92
C GLY A 30 27.10 4.65 -10.66
N LEU A 31 26.43 4.20 -9.62
CA LEU A 31 26.18 4.94 -8.38
C LEU A 31 27.20 4.64 -7.27
N GLY A 32 28.26 3.88 -7.56
CA GLY A 32 29.28 3.47 -6.59
C GLY A 32 30.11 4.60 -5.96
N GLY A 33 29.93 5.85 -6.43
CA GLY A 33 30.59 7.04 -5.87
C GLY A 33 29.78 7.79 -4.82
N LEU A 34 28.53 7.34 -4.52
CA LEU A 34 27.69 7.99 -3.52
C LEU A 34 28.16 7.68 -2.10
N SER A 35 28.09 8.69 -1.23
CA SER A 35 28.32 8.53 0.21
C SER A 35 27.14 7.81 0.87
N GLU A 36 27.35 7.26 2.07
CA GLU A 36 26.27 6.65 2.86
C GLU A 36 25.08 7.60 3.10
N ALA A 37 25.34 8.89 3.31
CA ALA A 37 24.30 9.89 3.50
C ALA A 37 23.44 10.09 2.23
N GLU A 38 24.06 10.06 1.05
CA GLU A 38 23.35 10.15 -0.23
C GLU A 38 22.57 8.89 -0.52
N LEU A 39 23.11 7.71 -0.19
CA LEU A 39 22.40 6.42 -0.31
C LEU A 39 21.20 6.34 0.64
N ASP A 40 21.35 6.84 1.88
CA ASP A 40 20.24 6.94 2.82
C ASP A 40 19.15 7.90 2.33
N ASP A 41 19.52 9.05 1.77
CA ASP A 41 18.54 9.97 1.20
C ASP A 41 17.83 9.38 -0.01
N LEU A 42 18.57 8.71 -0.90
CA LEU A 42 18.02 8.03 -2.06
C LEU A 42 17.07 6.89 -1.64
N ASN A 43 17.44 6.09 -0.63
CA ASN A 43 16.58 5.04 -0.08
C ASN A 43 15.28 5.60 0.48
N ARG A 44 15.30 6.81 1.03
CA ARG A 44 14.13 7.50 1.61
C ARG A 44 13.26 8.23 0.59
N VAL A 45 13.52 8.12 -0.71
CA VAL A 45 12.65 8.72 -1.74
C VAL A 45 11.21 8.24 -1.61
N TRP A 46 11.00 6.98 -1.22
CA TRP A 46 9.69 6.39 -0.96
C TRP A 46 8.87 7.11 0.13
N HIS A 47 9.54 7.79 1.06
CA HIS A 47 8.88 8.53 2.14
C HIS A 47 8.28 9.88 1.69
N ARG A 48 8.60 10.35 0.48
CA ARG A 48 8.21 11.65 -0.06
C ARG A 48 7.64 11.58 -1.48
N LEU A 49 6.93 10.47 -1.76
CA LEU A 49 6.18 10.34 -3.00
C LEU A 49 4.97 11.26 -2.98
N ASP A 50 4.73 11.93 -4.11
CA ASP A 50 3.54 12.72 -4.31
C ASP A 50 2.31 11.81 -4.49
N PRO A 51 1.13 12.22 -3.99
CA PRO A 51 -0.08 11.45 -4.13
C PRO A 51 -0.62 11.54 -5.56
N TRP A 52 -1.40 10.54 -5.96
CA TRP A 52 -2.22 10.66 -7.16
C TRP A 52 -3.24 11.79 -6.99
N PRO A 53 -3.63 12.48 -8.07
CA PRO A 53 -4.45 13.70 -8.01
C PRO A 53 -5.79 13.54 -7.29
N ASP A 54 -6.38 12.34 -7.34
CA ASP A 54 -7.66 11.98 -6.73
C ASP A 54 -7.53 11.55 -5.26
N SER A 55 -6.32 11.17 -4.80
CA SER A 55 -6.14 10.48 -3.53
C SER A 55 -6.54 11.33 -2.32
N VAL A 56 -6.00 12.55 -2.19
CA VAL A 56 -6.26 13.38 -1.00
C VAL A 56 -7.73 13.77 -0.91
N GLY A 57 -8.31 14.25 -2.03
CA GLY A 57 -9.71 14.68 -2.07
C GLY A 57 -10.69 13.52 -1.89
N GLY A 58 -10.46 12.41 -2.58
CA GLY A 58 -11.31 11.23 -2.48
C GLY A 58 -11.26 10.58 -1.10
N LEU A 59 -10.05 10.42 -0.52
CA LEU A 59 -9.89 9.90 0.84
C LEU A 59 -10.54 10.81 1.90
N ALA A 60 -10.47 12.14 1.72
CA ALA A 60 -11.13 13.09 2.63
C ALA A 60 -12.67 12.94 2.60
N ARG A 61 -13.24 12.68 1.44
CA ARG A 61 -14.67 12.37 1.30
C ARG A 61 -15.03 11.08 2.01
N LEU A 62 -14.29 9.99 1.73
CA LEU A 62 -14.49 8.70 2.38
C LEU A 62 -14.41 8.79 3.91
N LYS A 63 -13.46 9.57 4.41
CA LYS A 63 -13.25 9.80 5.84
C LYS A 63 -14.44 10.49 6.54
N SER A 64 -15.31 11.18 5.79
CA SER A 64 -16.50 11.79 6.38
C SER A 64 -17.52 10.78 6.92
N SER A 65 -17.46 9.54 6.43
CA SER A 65 -18.43 8.48 6.76
C SER A 65 -17.79 7.17 7.24
N TYR A 66 -16.50 6.99 6.97
CA TYR A 66 -15.76 5.76 7.29
C TYR A 66 -14.42 6.06 7.96
N SER A 67 -13.89 5.10 8.72
CA SER A 67 -12.50 5.12 9.15
C SER A 67 -11.59 4.74 7.98
N VAL A 68 -10.70 5.64 7.59
CA VAL A 68 -9.74 5.43 6.49
C VAL A 68 -8.43 4.94 7.06
N VAL A 69 -8.08 3.69 6.77
CA VAL A 69 -6.92 3.01 7.32
C VAL A 69 -5.95 2.64 6.20
N ALA A 70 -4.69 3.04 6.37
CA ALA A 70 -3.63 2.51 5.52
C ALA A 70 -3.28 1.08 5.97
N LEU A 71 -3.23 0.13 5.03
CA LEU A 71 -2.72 -1.23 5.24
C LEU A 71 -1.71 -1.56 4.15
N SER A 72 -0.42 -1.52 4.47
CA SER A 72 0.66 -1.57 3.50
C SER A 72 1.82 -2.46 3.93
N ASN A 73 2.61 -2.93 2.95
CA ASN A 73 3.91 -3.52 3.21
C ASN A 73 4.95 -2.51 3.69
N GLY A 74 4.76 -1.20 3.40
CA GLY A 74 5.61 -0.13 3.90
C GLY A 74 5.67 -0.11 5.44
N ASN A 75 6.82 0.19 6.01
CA ASN A 75 6.95 0.32 7.46
C ASN A 75 6.26 1.60 7.98
N VAL A 76 5.94 1.62 9.25
CA VAL A 76 5.14 2.69 9.87
C VAL A 76 5.77 4.07 9.66
N SER A 77 7.09 4.20 9.78
CA SER A 77 7.78 5.48 9.57
C SER A 77 7.71 5.97 8.13
N LEU A 78 7.81 5.05 7.13
CA LEU A 78 7.63 5.36 5.72
C LEU A 78 6.23 5.91 5.47
N LEU A 79 5.20 5.17 5.89
CA LEU A 79 3.80 5.57 5.69
C LEU A 79 3.46 6.88 6.40
N SER A 80 3.98 7.09 7.63
CA SER A 80 3.77 8.33 8.39
C SER A 80 4.41 9.55 7.70
N ASN A 81 5.63 9.37 7.16
CA ASN A 81 6.31 10.44 6.42
C ASN A 81 5.60 10.74 5.10
N MET A 82 5.18 9.70 4.37
CA MET A 82 4.39 9.83 3.14
C MET A 82 3.07 10.57 3.41
N ALA A 83 2.34 10.19 4.46
CA ALA A 83 1.09 10.86 4.82
C ALA A 83 1.29 12.35 5.12
N ARG A 84 2.36 12.68 5.86
CA ARG A 84 2.71 14.09 6.16
C ARG A 84 3.11 14.86 4.91
N HIS A 85 3.91 14.25 4.04
CA HIS A 85 4.37 14.88 2.80
C HIS A 85 3.21 15.13 1.84
N ALA A 86 2.39 14.12 1.62
CA ALA A 86 1.31 14.10 0.64
C ALA A 86 -0.04 14.65 1.16
N GLY A 87 -0.15 14.94 2.46
CA GLY A 87 -1.43 15.37 3.07
C GLY A 87 -2.49 14.27 3.08
N LEU A 88 -2.10 12.99 3.13
CA LEU A 88 -3.03 11.86 3.13
C LEU A 88 -3.78 11.79 4.46
N PRO A 89 -5.13 11.81 4.45
CA PRO A 89 -5.95 11.97 5.65
C PRO A 89 -6.25 10.62 6.34
N TRP A 90 -5.29 9.72 6.44
CA TRP A 90 -5.49 8.44 7.12
C TRP A 90 -5.79 8.63 8.61
N ASP A 91 -6.73 7.85 9.14
CA ASP A 91 -7.03 7.81 10.58
C ASP A 91 -6.03 6.94 11.33
N ILE A 92 -5.67 5.81 10.72
CA ILE A 92 -4.79 4.80 11.31
C ILE A 92 -3.81 4.31 10.24
N ILE A 93 -2.60 3.99 10.67
CA ILE A 93 -1.59 3.35 9.83
C ILE A 93 -1.32 1.96 10.38
N LEU A 94 -1.73 0.94 9.62
CA LEU A 94 -1.38 -0.45 9.83
C LEU A 94 -0.39 -0.89 8.76
N SER A 95 0.51 -1.77 9.13
CA SER A 95 1.67 -2.08 8.32
C SER A 95 2.08 -3.54 8.51
N ALA A 96 2.73 -4.11 7.50
CA ALA A 96 3.45 -5.38 7.61
C ALA A 96 4.42 -5.40 8.80
N GLU A 97 4.95 -4.22 9.19
CA GLU A 97 5.84 -4.08 10.35
C GLU A 97 5.12 -4.43 11.66
N THR A 98 3.85 -4.09 11.81
CA THR A 98 3.05 -4.43 13.01
C THR A 98 2.60 -5.89 12.99
N ALA A 99 2.21 -6.40 11.83
CA ALA A 99 1.79 -7.80 11.65
C ALA A 99 2.97 -8.78 11.64
N LYS A 100 4.20 -8.33 11.35
CA LYS A 100 5.39 -9.17 11.08
C LYS A 100 5.20 -10.14 9.90
N HIS A 101 4.25 -9.84 9.02
CA HIS A 101 3.95 -10.55 7.80
C HIS A 101 3.78 -9.54 6.67
N TYR A 102 4.03 -9.94 5.41
CA TYR A 102 3.79 -9.07 4.26
C TYR A 102 2.43 -9.39 3.62
N LYS A 103 1.78 -8.37 3.06
CA LYS A 103 0.70 -8.63 2.11
C LYS A 103 1.29 -9.53 0.98
N ARG A 104 0.69 -10.60 0.61
CA ARG A 104 -0.70 -11.04 0.74
C ARG A 104 -0.85 -12.21 1.74
N ASP A 105 -0.01 -12.29 2.76
CA ASP A 105 -0.14 -13.31 3.79
C ASP A 105 -1.41 -13.01 4.61
N ARG A 106 -2.18 -14.04 4.91
CA ARG A 106 -3.49 -13.98 5.59
C ARG A 106 -3.41 -13.21 6.91
N GLU A 107 -2.33 -13.39 7.64
CA GLU A 107 -2.07 -12.81 8.94
C GLU A 107 -2.09 -11.29 8.94
N VAL A 108 -1.77 -10.65 7.81
CA VAL A 108 -1.79 -9.17 7.69
C VAL A 108 -3.22 -8.63 7.77
N TYR A 109 -4.17 -9.29 7.14
CA TYR A 109 -5.57 -8.87 7.11
C TYR A 109 -6.28 -9.22 8.42
N GLU A 110 -6.00 -10.39 8.99
CA GLU A 110 -6.52 -10.79 10.32
C GLU A 110 -6.00 -9.85 11.41
N HIS A 111 -4.70 -9.49 11.38
CA HIS A 111 -4.12 -8.51 12.28
C HIS A 111 -4.79 -7.13 12.15
N ALA A 112 -5.12 -6.70 10.94
CA ALA A 112 -5.84 -5.44 10.74
C ALA A 112 -7.22 -5.46 11.40
N ALA A 113 -7.98 -6.54 11.28
CA ALA A 113 -9.28 -6.71 11.92
C ALA A 113 -9.17 -6.71 13.46
N GLU A 114 -8.18 -7.42 14.01
CA GLU A 114 -7.89 -7.42 15.43
C GLU A 114 -7.57 -6.02 15.96
N MET A 115 -6.67 -5.32 15.31
CA MET A 115 -6.25 -3.96 15.71
C MET A 115 -7.38 -2.93 15.66
N LEU A 116 -8.30 -3.09 14.71
CA LEU A 116 -9.46 -2.21 14.56
C LEU A 116 -10.66 -2.65 15.40
N SER A 117 -10.61 -3.86 15.99
CA SER A 117 -11.72 -4.47 16.73
C SER A 117 -13.03 -4.50 15.91
N GLU A 118 -12.91 -4.69 14.59
CA GLU A 118 -14.03 -4.75 13.66
C GLU A 118 -14.17 -6.15 13.04
N PRO A 119 -15.39 -6.63 12.83
CA PRO A 119 -15.61 -7.87 12.12
C PRO A 119 -15.24 -7.72 10.64
N LEU A 120 -14.69 -8.79 10.05
CA LEU A 120 -14.13 -8.79 8.68
C LEU A 120 -15.13 -8.30 7.62
N GLU A 121 -16.40 -8.69 7.74
CA GLU A 121 -17.49 -8.32 6.81
C GLU A 121 -17.86 -6.83 6.85
N ARG A 122 -17.40 -6.09 7.86
CA ARG A 122 -17.54 -4.62 7.93
C ARG A 122 -16.34 -3.88 7.37
N MET A 123 -15.30 -4.60 6.99
CA MET A 123 -14.08 -4.05 6.45
C MET A 123 -14.07 -4.19 4.93
N MET A 124 -13.54 -3.17 4.26
CA MET A 124 -13.34 -3.18 2.80
C MET A 124 -11.88 -2.92 2.47
N MET A 125 -11.29 -3.84 1.72
CA MET A 125 -9.98 -3.62 1.12
C MET A 125 -10.14 -2.80 -0.16
N VAL A 126 -9.47 -1.66 -0.22
CA VAL A 126 -9.43 -0.79 -1.40
C VAL A 126 -8.04 -0.84 -1.99
N ALA A 127 -7.90 -1.27 -3.23
CA ALA A 127 -6.59 -1.39 -3.88
C ALA A 127 -6.70 -1.31 -5.42
N ALA A 128 -5.56 -1.01 -6.06
CA ALA A 128 -5.37 -1.10 -7.51
C ALA A 128 -4.82 -2.45 -7.97
N HIS A 129 -4.55 -3.38 -7.06
CA HIS A 129 -3.97 -4.69 -7.35
C HIS A 129 -4.96 -5.81 -7.05
N LYS A 130 -5.34 -6.56 -8.08
CA LYS A 130 -6.28 -7.70 -7.97
C LYS A 130 -5.84 -8.72 -6.92
N GLY A 131 -4.57 -9.12 -6.93
CA GLY A 131 -4.07 -10.12 -5.99
C GLY A 131 -4.05 -9.69 -4.51
N ASP A 132 -4.10 -8.39 -4.22
CA ASP A 132 -4.28 -7.87 -2.86
C ASP A 132 -5.75 -7.98 -2.43
N LEU A 133 -6.68 -7.66 -3.34
CA LEU A 133 -8.11 -7.79 -3.13
C LEU A 133 -8.54 -9.25 -2.99
N GLU A 134 -7.98 -10.15 -3.81
CA GLU A 134 -8.23 -11.60 -3.71
C GLU A 134 -7.84 -12.13 -2.34
N ALA A 135 -6.63 -11.80 -1.87
CA ALA A 135 -6.15 -12.23 -0.55
C ALA A 135 -7.01 -11.67 0.60
N ALA A 136 -7.43 -10.41 0.52
CA ALA A 136 -8.33 -9.80 1.50
C ALA A 136 -9.72 -10.46 1.49
N ARG A 137 -10.26 -10.76 0.30
CA ARG A 137 -11.54 -11.44 0.12
C ARG A 137 -11.51 -12.86 0.69
N GLU A 138 -10.43 -13.62 0.51
CA GLU A 138 -10.26 -14.95 1.10
C GLU A 138 -10.32 -14.95 2.62
N VAL A 139 -9.94 -13.85 3.25
CA VAL A 139 -10.06 -13.63 4.70
C VAL A 139 -11.48 -13.23 5.11
N GLY A 140 -12.26 -12.61 4.21
CA GLY A 140 -13.64 -12.21 4.47
C GLY A 140 -13.92 -10.71 4.35
N PHE A 141 -12.96 -9.91 3.86
CA PHE A 141 -13.18 -8.49 3.59
C PHE A 141 -14.07 -8.31 2.35
N LYS A 142 -14.78 -7.19 2.31
CA LYS A 142 -15.30 -6.63 1.07
C LYS A 142 -14.16 -6.06 0.23
N THR A 143 -14.38 -5.90 -1.07
CA THR A 143 -13.37 -5.47 -2.00
C THR A 143 -13.83 -4.30 -2.86
N ALA A 144 -12.96 -3.29 -3.00
CA ALA A 144 -13.14 -2.22 -3.96
C ALA A 144 -11.87 -2.06 -4.80
N PHE A 145 -11.99 -2.26 -6.10
CA PHE A 145 -10.91 -1.97 -7.03
C PHE A 145 -10.96 -0.50 -7.42
N VAL A 146 -9.85 0.22 -7.26
CA VAL A 146 -9.68 1.60 -7.73
C VAL A 146 -8.59 1.61 -8.79
N ARG A 147 -8.91 2.10 -9.98
CA ARG A 147 -7.98 2.12 -11.11
C ARG A 147 -6.80 3.05 -10.86
N CYS A 148 -5.62 2.61 -11.26
CA CYS A 148 -4.40 3.41 -11.30
C CYS A 148 -3.73 3.24 -12.67
N LEU A 149 -4.19 3.99 -13.67
CA LEU A 149 -3.78 3.80 -15.08
C LEU A 149 -2.31 4.11 -15.35
N LEU A 150 -1.71 5.00 -14.57
CA LEU A 150 -0.34 5.45 -14.77
C LEU A 150 0.65 4.85 -13.77
N GLU A 151 0.25 3.82 -13.01
CA GLU A 151 1.09 3.19 -11.99
C GLU A 151 2.47 2.76 -12.52
N HIS A 152 2.50 2.29 -13.76
CA HIS A 152 3.73 1.82 -14.41
C HIS A 152 4.27 2.81 -15.47
N GLY A 153 3.80 4.06 -15.43
CA GLY A 153 4.13 5.07 -16.42
C GLY A 153 3.27 4.97 -17.70
N PRO A 154 3.46 5.89 -18.64
CA PRO A 154 2.59 6.03 -19.82
C PRO A 154 2.71 4.87 -20.82
N ASP A 155 3.84 4.17 -20.83
CA ASP A 155 4.15 3.14 -21.83
C ASP A 155 3.69 1.73 -21.42
N ARG A 156 3.09 1.59 -20.23
CA ARG A 156 2.72 0.31 -19.66
C ARG A 156 1.29 0.34 -19.13
N THR A 157 0.40 -0.44 -19.75
CA THR A 157 -0.98 -0.54 -19.31
C THR A 157 -1.08 -1.54 -18.14
N PRO A 158 -1.55 -1.12 -16.96
CA PRO A 158 -1.83 -2.04 -15.86
C PRO A 158 -3.07 -2.88 -16.16
N ASP A 159 -3.22 -4.01 -15.46
CA ASP A 159 -4.45 -4.80 -15.50
C ASP A 159 -5.53 -4.11 -14.66
N VAL A 160 -6.41 -3.39 -15.35
CA VAL A 160 -7.52 -2.63 -14.75
C VAL A 160 -8.89 -3.20 -15.12
N GLU A 161 -8.96 -4.42 -15.63
CA GLU A 161 -10.23 -5.03 -15.99
C GLU A 161 -11.03 -5.39 -14.73
N ARG A 162 -12.35 -5.17 -14.80
CA ARG A 162 -13.26 -5.54 -13.73
C ARG A 162 -13.45 -7.06 -13.69
N GLU A 163 -13.39 -7.63 -12.49
CA GLU A 163 -13.74 -9.03 -12.25
C GLU A 163 -15.10 -9.13 -11.55
N GLU A 164 -15.84 -10.20 -11.82
CA GLU A 164 -17.19 -10.41 -11.27
C GLU A 164 -17.22 -10.54 -9.73
N TRP A 165 -16.10 -10.95 -9.14
CA TRP A 165 -15.99 -11.14 -7.69
C TRP A 165 -15.73 -9.84 -6.91
N MET A 166 -15.44 -8.72 -7.58
CA MET A 166 -15.23 -7.40 -6.94
C MET A 166 -16.58 -6.84 -6.51
N ASP A 167 -16.70 -6.46 -5.23
CA ASP A 167 -17.92 -5.82 -4.73
C ASP A 167 -18.12 -4.44 -5.38
N LEU A 168 -17.04 -3.65 -5.44
CA LEU A 168 -17.02 -2.34 -6.10
C LEU A 168 -15.86 -2.24 -7.10
N TYR A 169 -16.09 -1.44 -8.14
CA TYR A 169 -15.10 -1.08 -9.13
C TYR A 169 -15.22 0.40 -9.43
N ALA A 170 -14.19 1.17 -9.14
CA ALA A 170 -14.16 2.61 -9.25
C ALA A 170 -13.07 3.10 -10.21
N LEU A 171 -13.34 4.20 -10.89
CA LEU A 171 -12.40 4.84 -11.81
C LEU A 171 -11.29 5.58 -11.06
N ASP A 172 -11.60 6.11 -9.89
CA ASP A 172 -10.73 6.84 -8.99
C ASP A 172 -11.36 6.88 -7.58
N PHE A 173 -10.72 7.54 -6.61
CA PHE A 173 -11.26 7.66 -5.26
C PHE A 173 -12.50 8.56 -5.16
N HIS A 174 -12.70 9.51 -6.07
CA HIS A 174 -13.92 10.32 -6.10
C HIS A 174 -15.13 9.49 -6.56
N ASP A 175 -14.94 8.67 -7.60
CA ASP A 175 -15.96 7.74 -8.08
C ASP A 175 -16.31 6.70 -7.00
N LEU A 176 -15.30 6.19 -6.26
CA LEU A 176 -15.55 5.29 -5.12
C LEU A 176 -16.43 5.97 -4.07
N ALA A 177 -16.11 7.22 -3.71
CA ALA A 177 -16.89 7.98 -2.73
C ALA A 177 -18.33 8.22 -3.21
N ASP A 178 -18.54 8.52 -4.50
CA ASP A 178 -19.88 8.65 -5.09
C ASP A 178 -20.69 7.34 -5.01
N GLN A 179 -20.06 6.20 -5.33
CA GLN A 179 -20.72 4.88 -5.32
C GLN A 179 -21.18 4.45 -3.92
N ILE A 180 -20.50 4.90 -2.86
CA ILE A 180 -20.84 4.54 -1.47
C ILE A 180 -21.52 5.67 -0.68
N GLY A 181 -21.85 6.79 -1.38
CA GLY A 181 -22.68 7.86 -0.82
C GLY A 181 -21.96 8.82 0.12
N CYS A 182 -20.67 9.10 -0.13
CA CYS A 182 -19.86 10.09 0.60
C CYS A 182 -19.76 11.43 -0.12
#